data_8c609fdab6582fbeb6297b4fefe2e5aa
#
_entry.id   8c609fdab6582fbeb6297b4fefe2e5aa
#
_cell.length_a   1.000
_cell.length_b   1.000
_cell.length_c   1.000
_cell.angle_alpha   90.00
_cell.angle_beta   90.00
_cell.angle_gamma   90.00
#
_symmetry.space_group_name_H-M   'P 1'
#
loop_
_entity.id
_entity.type
_entity.pdbx_description
1 polymer ?
#
loop_
_entity_poly.entity_id
_entity_poly.type
_entity_poly.pdbx_seq_one_letter_code
_entity_poly.pdbx_strand_id
1 'polypeptide(L)'
;EKHIYNGDKRQTISKGDVFFLGIGTHYTEEVPDESNTFEQILFYYQPADLHKILMYLNLTYGLNISYNHACPECQGANAVSTPAWQLLKGFFSNTANYLRGEGFLHDETAENIKMTELVYLIVSHDECCLRSKILGNIDTAKENFEQLMYDHIFDDISIDELAALCNRSLTSFKKEFKRVFLMPPHQWFIRQRLMHARMLLISTSKSISQIGSECAFPNTSH
;
A
#
# COMPACT_ATOMS: atom_id res chain seq x y z
N GLU A 1 -21.48 1.68 18.49
CA GLU A 1 -20.90 2.85 17.85
C GLU A 1 -19.48 3.10 18.36
N LYS A 2 -18.70 3.87 17.61
CA LYS A 2 -17.39 4.38 18.05
C LYS A 2 -17.33 5.88 17.82
N HIS A 3 -16.90 6.62 18.80
CA HIS A 3 -16.63 8.04 18.66
C HIS A 3 -15.13 8.29 18.57
N ILE A 4 -14.73 9.11 17.62
CA ILE A 4 -13.34 9.54 17.42
C ILE A 4 -13.29 11.04 17.65
N TYR A 5 -12.42 11.46 18.56
CA TYR A 5 -12.25 12.85 18.93
C TYR A 5 -10.95 13.40 18.30
N ASN A 6 -11.08 14.50 17.58
CA ASN A 6 -9.95 15.24 17.02
C ASN A 6 -10.09 16.71 17.40
N GLY A 7 -9.45 17.10 18.50
CA GLY A 7 -9.70 18.37 19.17
C GLY A 7 -11.17 18.46 19.63
N ASP A 8 -11.85 19.54 19.25
CA ASP A 8 -13.27 19.76 19.61
C ASP A 8 -14.26 19.04 18.68
N LYS A 9 -13.79 18.36 17.66
CA LYS A 9 -14.64 17.65 16.70
C LYS A 9 -14.79 16.19 17.09
N ARG A 10 -16.05 15.76 17.20
CA ARG A 10 -16.43 14.35 17.37
C ARG A 10 -16.95 13.78 16.05
N GLN A 11 -16.36 12.70 15.61
CA GLN A 11 -16.84 11.89 14.48
C GLN A 11 -17.44 10.59 15.03
N THR A 12 -18.65 10.26 14.63
CA THR A 12 -19.32 9.01 15.00
C THR A 12 -19.13 7.99 13.88
N ILE A 13 -18.70 6.80 14.22
CA ILE A 13 -18.57 5.63 13.35
C ILE A 13 -19.69 4.68 13.73
N SER A 14 -20.57 4.39 12.80
CA SER A 14 -21.73 3.55 12.99
C SER A 14 -21.43 2.09 12.68
N LYS A 15 -22.32 1.19 13.08
CA LYS A 15 -22.23 -0.23 12.73
C LYS A 15 -22.25 -0.41 11.20
N GLY A 16 -21.24 -1.09 10.69
CA GLY A 16 -21.10 -1.33 9.25
C GLY A 16 -20.30 -0.26 8.51
N ASP A 17 -19.79 0.74 9.24
CA ASP A 17 -18.83 1.69 8.66
C ASP A 17 -17.42 1.12 8.70
N VAL A 18 -16.63 1.55 7.74
CA VAL A 18 -15.18 1.40 7.72
C VAL A 18 -14.55 2.77 7.92
N PHE A 19 -13.48 2.82 8.68
CA PHE A 19 -12.78 4.07 8.98
C PHE A 19 -11.26 3.92 8.84
N PHE A 20 -10.60 5.03 8.63
CA PHE A 20 -9.15 5.16 8.60
C PHE A 20 -8.72 6.22 9.61
N LEU A 21 -7.71 5.88 10.40
CA LEU A 21 -7.02 6.80 11.29
C LEU A 21 -5.60 7.01 10.78
N GLY A 22 -5.26 8.26 10.50
CA GLY A 22 -3.90 8.65 10.15
C GLY A 22 -2.97 8.62 11.35
N ILE A 23 -1.70 8.91 11.11
CA ILE A 23 -0.67 8.99 12.16
C ILE A 23 -1.01 10.13 13.12
N GLY A 24 -0.94 9.84 14.42
CA GLY A 24 -1.19 10.83 15.46
C GLY A 24 -1.82 10.22 16.72
N THR A 25 -2.10 11.10 17.68
CA THR A 25 -2.82 10.73 18.90
C THR A 25 -4.31 10.89 18.68
N HIS A 26 -5.07 9.83 18.84
CA HIS A 26 -6.52 9.81 18.72
C HIS A 26 -7.15 9.41 20.05
N TYR A 27 -8.15 10.15 20.48
CA TYR A 27 -9.01 9.74 21.58
C TYR A 27 -10.24 9.07 20.98
N THR A 28 -10.55 7.86 21.48
CA THR A 28 -11.70 7.10 20.99
C THR A 28 -12.55 6.61 22.16
N GLU A 29 -13.86 6.59 21.95
CA GLU A 29 -14.84 6.06 22.87
C GLU A 29 -15.62 4.96 22.17
N GLU A 30 -15.73 3.80 22.80
CA GLU A 30 -16.47 2.65 22.29
C GLU A 30 -17.81 2.60 23.01
N VAL A 31 -18.90 2.65 22.26
CA VAL A 31 -20.27 2.62 22.77
C VAL A 31 -20.88 1.28 22.38
N PRO A 32 -21.01 0.33 23.35
CA PRO A 32 -21.66 -0.95 23.12
C PRO A 32 -23.11 -0.79 22.65
N ASP A 33 -23.64 -1.83 22.05
CA ASP A 33 -25.04 -1.90 21.66
C ASP A 33 -25.95 -2.31 22.87
N GLU A 34 -27.24 -2.48 22.62
CA GLU A 34 -28.21 -2.88 23.64
C GLU A 34 -27.90 -4.24 24.31
N SER A 35 -27.15 -5.10 23.62
CA SER A 35 -26.66 -6.39 24.16
C SER A 35 -25.34 -6.26 24.93
N ASN A 36 -24.87 -5.04 25.14
CA ASN A 36 -23.59 -4.70 25.76
C ASN A 36 -22.40 -5.31 25.01
N THR A 37 -22.48 -5.38 23.67
CA THR A 37 -21.42 -5.87 22.79
C THR A 37 -20.88 -4.76 21.90
N PHE A 38 -19.57 -4.81 21.69
CA PHE A 38 -18.85 -3.97 20.72
C PHE A 38 -17.84 -4.84 20.01
N GLU A 39 -17.91 -4.89 18.68
CA GLU A 39 -16.96 -5.63 17.85
C GLU A 39 -16.34 -4.69 16.81
N GLN A 40 -15.03 -4.79 16.65
CA GLN A 40 -14.29 -4.12 15.58
C GLN A 40 -13.13 -4.99 15.12
N ILE A 41 -12.71 -4.80 13.89
CA ILE A 41 -11.47 -5.38 13.34
C ILE A 41 -10.56 -4.22 12.98
N LEU A 42 -9.36 -4.20 13.53
CA LEU A 42 -8.35 -3.18 13.28
C LEU A 42 -7.16 -3.77 12.53
N PHE A 43 -6.77 -3.09 11.49
CA PHE A 43 -5.53 -3.36 10.76
C PHE A 43 -4.53 -2.25 11.08
N TYR A 44 -3.44 -2.62 11.71
CA TYR A 44 -2.32 -1.72 11.97
C TYR A 44 -1.27 -1.89 10.89
N TYR A 45 -0.70 -0.80 10.44
CA TYR A 45 0.35 -0.81 9.43
C TYR A 45 1.39 0.26 9.72
N GLN A 46 2.60 0.01 9.26
CA GLN A 46 3.62 1.06 9.15
C GLN A 46 3.48 1.71 7.77
N PRO A 47 3.69 3.05 7.64
CA PRO A 47 3.64 3.72 6.33
C PRO A 47 4.52 3.06 5.27
N ALA A 48 5.70 2.58 5.68
CA ALA A 48 6.62 1.87 4.79
C ALA A 48 6.06 0.54 4.24
N ASP A 49 5.26 -0.18 5.02
CA ASP A 49 4.68 -1.45 4.59
C ASP A 49 3.48 -1.20 3.68
N LEU A 50 2.68 -0.18 3.99
CA LEU A 50 1.61 0.26 3.10
C LEU A 50 2.16 0.69 1.74
N HIS A 51 3.25 1.46 1.72
CA HIS A 51 3.93 1.84 0.48
C HIS A 51 4.39 0.62 -0.32
N LYS A 52 5.02 -0.39 0.31
CA LYS A 52 5.42 -1.64 -0.36
C LYS A 52 4.23 -2.36 -1.00
N ILE A 53 3.10 -2.44 -0.28
CA ILE A 53 1.87 -3.06 -0.79
C ILE A 53 1.36 -2.29 -2.00
N LEU A 54 1.29 -0.96 -1.94
CA LEU A 54 0.84 -0.13 -3.04
C LEU A 54 1.72 -0.27 -4.27
N MET A 55 3.05 -0.26 -4.10
CA MET A 55 3.99 -0.47 -5.19
C MET A 55 3.88 -1.88 -5.78
N TYR A 56 3.73 -2.90 -4.94
CA TYR A 56 3.50 -4.27 -5.40
C TYR A 56 2.23 -4.38 -6.25
N LEU A 57 1.13 -3.81 -5.80
CA LEU A 57 -0.14 -3.81 -6.53
C LEU A 57 -0.06 -3.03 -7.85
N ASN A 58 0.62 -1.88 -7.83
CA ASN A 58 0.83 -1.09 -9.04
C ASN A 58 1.69 -1.83 -10.07
N LEU A 59 2.87 -2.33 -9.68
CA LEU A 59 3.81 -2.99 -10.58
C LEU A 59 3.32 -4.34 -11.08
N THR A 60 2.63 -5.10 -10.23
CA THR A 60 2.24 -6.48 -10.55
C THR A 60 0.90 -6.53 -11.29
N TYR A 61 -0.03 -5.66 -10.93
CA TYR A 61 -1.40 -5.70 -11.44
C TYR A 61 -1.83 -4.42 -12.17
N GLY A 62 -0.94 -3.43 -12.31
CA GLY A 62 -1.26 -2.16 -12.95
C GLY A 62 -2.28 -1.32 -12.19
N LEU A 63 -2.42 -1.54 -10.87
CA LEU A 63 -3.37 -0.77 -10.06
C LEU A 63 -2.99 0.72 -10.08
N ASN A 64 -3.93 1.56 -10.46
CA ASN A 64 -3.69 3.00 -10.45
C ASN A 64 -3.62 3.53 -9.01
N ILE A 65 -2.44 3.95 -8.60
CA ILE A 65 -2.15 4.55 -7.29
C ILE A 65 -2.02 6.08 -7.35
N SER A 66 -2.34 6.70 -8.48
CA SER A 66 -2.32 8.17 -8.57
C SER A 66 -3.39 8.78 -7.65
N TYR A 67 -2.98 9.83 -6.97
CA TYR A 67 -3.81 10.58 -6.02
C TYR A 67 -4.43 11.79 -6.73
N ASN A 68 -5.75 11.77 -6.91
CA ASN A 68 -6.49 12.87 -7.57
C ASN A 68 -7.78 13.27 -6.84
N HIS A 69 -7.91 12.91 -5.55
CA HIS A 69 -9.14 13.18 -4.83
C HIS A 69 -9.12 14.57 -4.19
N ALA A 70 -9.94 15.46 -4.70
CA ALA A 70 -10.20 16.78 -4.11
C ALA A 70 -11.59 16.77 -3.43
N CYS A 71 -11.61 16.47 -2.13
CA CYS A 71 -12.81 16.43 -1.33
C CYS A 71 -12.64 17.33 -0.10
N PRO A 72 -13.52 18.32 0.11
CA PRO A 72 -13.46 19.17 1.30
C PRO A 72 -13.57 18.39 2.62
N GLU A 73 -14.29 17.28 2.62
CA GLU A 73 -14.55 16.45 3.82
C GLU A 73 -13.29 15.73 4.31
N CYS A 74 -12.45 15.24 3.39
CA CYS A 74 -11.24 14.54 3.76
C CYS A 74 -9.97 15.40 3.72
N GLN A 75 -10.06 16.60 3.15
CA GLN A 75 -8.92 17.51 3.09
C GLN A 75 -8.55 17.97 4.51
N GLY A 76 -7.32 17.69 4.94
CA GLY A 76 -6.83 18.02 6.28
C GLY A 76 -7.40 17.16 7.42
N ALA A 77 -8.38 16.29 7.16
CA ALA A 77 -8.89 15.37 8.18
C ALA A 77 -7.89 14.24 8.46
N ASN A 78 -7.62 13.95 9.72
CA ASN A 78 -6.75 12.83 10.13
C ASN A 78 -7.52 11.52 10.33
N ALA A 79 -8.85 11.58 10.30
CA ALA A 79 -9.76 10.46 10.36
C ALA A 79 -10.82 10.61 9.28
N VAL A 80 -11.16 9.53 8.60
CA VAL A 80 -12.27 9.48 7.64
C VAL A 80 -13.04 8.18 7.83
N SER A 81 -14.35 8.21 7.56
CA SER A 81 -15.19 7.03 7.59
C SER A 81 -16.19 7.04 6.44
N THR A 82 -16.64 5.86 6.06
CA THR A 82 -17.69 5.67 5.06
C THR A 82 -18.42 4.36 5.32
N PRO A 83 -19.69 4.23 4.94
CA PRO A 83 -20.35 2.93 4.94
C PRO A 83 -19.58 1.93 4.10
N ALA A 84 -19.37 0.73 4.63
CA ALA A 84 -18.68 -0.32 3.88
C ALA A 84 -19.52 -0.77 2.68
N TRP A 85 -18.93 -0.78 1.49
CA TRP A 85 -19.57 -1.35 0.30
C TRP A 85 -19.51 -2.88 0.31
N GLN A 86 -20.23 -3.51 -0.62
CA GLN A 86 -20.47 -4.96 -0.57
C GLN A 86 -19.18 -5.81 -0.49
N LEU A 87 -18.15 -5.46 -1.26
CA LEU A 87 -16.88 -6.21 -1.23
C LEU A 87 -16.16 -6.07 0.11
N LEU A 88 -16.11 -4.85 0.69
CA LEU A 88 -15.55 -4.65 2.02
C LEU A 88 -16.36 -5.37 3.11
N LYS A 89 -17.69 -5.39 3.04
CA LYS A 89 -18.52 -6.18 3.96
C LYS A 89 -18.16 -7.66 3.89
N GLY A 90 -18.03 -8.20 2.69
CA GLY A 90 -17.58 -9.57 2.45
C GLY A 90 -16.21 -9.85 3.04
N PHE A 91 -15.25 -8.97 2.79
CA PHE A 91 -13.90 -9.04 3.33
C PHE A 91 -13.89 -9.08 4.87
N PHE A 92 -14.58 -8.14 5.52
CA PHE A 92 -14.61 -8.09 6.98
C PHE A 92 -15.36 -9.26 7.60
N SER A 93 -16.47 -9.73 6.99
CA SER A 93 -17.17 -10.93 7.45
C SER A 93 -16.28 -12.18 7.34
N ASN A 94 -15.56 -12.35 6.25
CA ASN A 94 -14.61 -13.46 6.07
C ASN A 94 -13.46 -13.37 7.08
N THR A 95 -12.89 -12.19 7.26
CA THR A 95 -11.81 -11.96 8.23
C THR A 95 -12.27 -12.22 9.66
N ALA A 96 -13.49 -11.80 10.04
CA ALA A 96 -14.06 -12.09 11.35
C ALA A 96 -14.21 -13.61 11.60
N ASN A 97 -14.70 -14.36 10.60
CA ASN A 97 -14.80 -15.81 10.70
C ASN A 97 -13.42 -16.47 10.82
N TYR A 98 -12.45 -15.96 10.10
CA TYR A 98 -11.08 -16.43 10.15
C TYR A 98 -10.45 -16.20 11.53
N LEU A 99 -10.66 -15.03 12.14
CA LEU A 99 -10.16 -14.69 13.48
C LEU A 99 -10.83 -15.49 14.59
N ARG A 100 -12.08 -15.94 14.41
CA ARG A 100 -12.82 -16.77 15.38
C ARG A 100 -12.49 -18.26 15.27
N GLY A 101 -11.86 -18.70 14.20
CA GLY A 101 -11.47 -20.09 13.98
C GLY A 101 -10.28 -20.50 14.86
N GLU A 102 -10.26 -21.76 15.31
CA GLU A 102 -9.20 -22.31 16.20
C GLU A 102 -7.80 -22.39 15.56
N GLY A 103 -7.62 -22.01 14.30
CA GLY A 103 -6.37 -22.14 13.54
C GLY A 103 -5.62 -20.84 13.26
N PHE A 104 -6.16 -19.69 13.66
CA PHE A 104 -5.51 -18.40 13.40
C PHE A 104 -4.52 -18.04 14.54
N LEU A 105 -3.40 -18.69 14.54
CA LEU A 105 -2.24 -18.29 15.32
C LEU A 105 -1.35 -17.43 14.42
N HIS A 106 -1.32 -16.12 14.64
CA HIS A 106 -0.32 -15.14 14.19
C HIS A 106 0.57 -15.59 13.02
N ASP A 107 -0.05 -15.89 11.87
CA ASP A 107 0.69 -16.17 10.65
C ASP A 107 0.92 -14.85 9.90
N GLU A 108 2.13 -14.34 10.00
CA GLU A 108 2.58 -13.12 9.33
C GLU A 108 2.26 -13.14 7.82
N THR A 109 2.31 -14.30 7.18
CA THR A 109 1.95 -14.46 5.77
C THR A 109 0.48 -14.19 5.54
N ALA A 110 -0.39 -14.76 6.38
CA ALA A 110 -1.83 -14.57 6.30
C ALA A 110 -2.22 -13.11 6.61
N GLU A 111 -1.58 -12.49 7.59
CA GLU A 111 -1.77 -11.08 7.92
C GLU A 111 -1.38 -10.17 6.73
N ASN A 112 -0.25 -10.42 6.10
CA ASN A 112 0.21 -9.68 4.92
C ASN A 112 -0.73 -9.86 3.71
N ILE A 113 -1.24 -11.07 3.49
CA ILE A 113 -2.23 -11.34 2.44
C ILE A 113 -3.52 -10.55 2.70
N LYS A 114 -4.03 -10.58 3.94
CA LYS A 114 -5.24 -9.86 4.33
C LYS A 114 -5.06 -8.35 4.24
N MET A 115 -3.91 -7.82 4.65
CA MET A 115 -3.59 -6.41 4.49
C MET A 115 -3.53 -6.00 3.01
N THR A 116 -2.90 -6.82 2.16
CA THR A 116 -2.81 -6.57 0.72
C THR A 116 -4.20 -6.59 0.07
N GLU A 117 -5.05 -7.56 0.42
CA GLU A 117 -6.44 -7.63 -0.03
C GLU A 117 -7.23 -6.39 0.37
N LEU A 118 -7.14 -5.95 1.64
CA LEU A 118 -7.81 -4.76 2.15
C LEU A 118 -7.39 -3.51 1.37
N VAL A 119 -6.09 -3.30 1.22
CA VAL A 119 -5.54 -2.15 0.47
C VAL A 119 -6.01 -2.18 -0.98
N TYR A 120 -5.98 -3.35 -1.64
CA TYR A 120 -6.49 -3.50 -2.99
C TYR A 120 -7.97 -3.12 -3.08
N LEU A 121 -8.82 -3.63 -2.21
CA LEU A 121 -10.26 -3.34 -2.21
C LEU A 121 -10.55 -1.85 -2.04
N ILE A 122 -9.78 -1.17 -1.18
CA ILE A 122 -9.98 0.26 -0.95
C ILE A 122 -9.44 1.08 -2.13
N VAL A 123 -8.24 0.77 -2.62
CA VAL A 123 -7.60 1.58 -3.68
C VAL A 123 -8.23 1.35 -5.05
N SER A 124 -8.79 0.17 -5.31
CA SER A 124 -9.54 -0.10 -6.53
C SER A 124 -10.94 0.51 -6.55
N HIS A 125 -11.45 0.98 -5.41
CA HIS A 125 -12.74 1.65 -5.34
C HIS A 125 -12.58 3.14 -5.67
N ASP A 126 -13.23 3.58 -6.73
CA ASP A 126 -13.09 4.96 -7.21
C ASP A 126 -13.67 6.00 -6.23
N GLU A 127 -12.99 7.15 -6.15
CA GLU A 127 -13.44 8.38 -5.52
C GLU A 127 -13.83 8.30 -4.03
N CYS A 128 -13.25 7.41 -3.24
CA CYS A 128 -13.56 7.39 -1.81
C CYS A 128 -12.49 8.09 -0.95
N CYS A 129 -12.94 8.70 0.16
CA CYS A 129 -12.05 9.34 1.12
C CYS A 129 -11.04 8.37 1.75
N LEU A 130 -11.40 7.09 1.91
CA LEU A 130 -10.47 6.06 2.39
C LEU A 130 -9.30 5.85 1.43
N ARG A 131 -9.58 5.73 0.12
CA ARG A 131 -8.54 5.64 -0.91
C ARG A 131 -7.60 6.83 -0.83
N SER A 132 -8.17 8.03 -0.75
CA SER A 132 -7.41 9.27 -0.60
C SER A 132 -6.48 9.24 0.61
N LYS A 133 -6.96 8.77 1.75
CA LYS A 133 -6.16 8.70 2.98
C LYS A 133 -5.07 7.63 2.92
N ILE A 134 -5.36 6.49 2.36
CA ILE A 134 -4.35 5.45 2.13
C ILE A 134 -3.24 5.98 1.23
N LEU A 135 -3.60 6.62 0.11
CA LEU A 135 -2.64 7.16 -0.85
C LEU A 135 -1.91 8.41 -0.33
N GLY A 136 -2.55 9.25 0.45
CA GLY A 136 -1.99 10.52 0.93
C GLY A 136 -1.30 10.47 2.30
N ASN A 137 -1.41 9.37 3.04
CA ASN A 137 -0.79 9.23 4.36
C ASN A 137 0.55 8.50 4.34
N ILE A 138 1.14 8.44 3.18
CA ILE A 138 2.46 7.88 2.95
C ILE A 138 3.50 8.99 3.24
N ASP A 139 4.53 8.73 4.04
CA ASP A 139 5.52 9.74 4.49
C ASP A 139 6.40 10.23 3.32
N THR A 140 6.20 11.51 2.93
CA THR A 140 6.75 12.12 1.72
C THR A 140 8.28 12.16 1.62
N ALA A 141 9.01 12.17 2.73
CA ALA A 141 10.47 12.30 2.70
C ALA A 141 11.20 10.97 2.42
N LYS A 142 10.68 9.86 2.92
CA LYS A 142 11.17 8.51 2.64
C LYS A 142 10.64 8.01 1.30
N GLU A 143 9.44 8.41 0.97
CA GLU A 143 8.76 8.20 -0.29
C GLU A 143 9.53 8.69 -1.50
N ASN A 144 10.08 9.89 -1.44
CA ASN A 144 10.82 10.44 -2.56
C ASN A 144 11.99 9.54 -2.99
N PHE A 145 12.65 8.85 -2.04
CA PHE A 145 13.72 7.91 -2.37
C PHE A 145 13.18 6.59 -2.94
N GLU A 146 12.20 6.00 -2.27
CA GLU A 146 11.61 4.73 -2.71
C GLU A 146 10.86 4.92 -4.02
N GLN A 147 10.04 5.95 -4.15
CA GLN A 147 9.31 6.29 -5.36
C GLN A 147 10.26 6.50 -6.55
N LEU A 148 11.31 7.29 -6.36
CA LEU A 148 12.30 7.50 -7.41
C LEU A 148 12.91 6.17 -7.92
N MET A 149 13.15 5.20 -7.03
CA MET A 149 13.63 3.88 -7.44
C MET A 149 12.60 3.10 -8.25
N TYR A 150 11.33 3.15 -7.83
CA TYR A 150 10.25 2.48 -8.55
C TYR A 150 9.97 3.12 -9.92
N ASP A 151 10.03 4.44 -10.02
CA ASP A 151 9.81 5.17 -11.28
C ASP A 151 10.86 4.81 -12.35
N HIS A 152 12.07 4.46 -11.91
CA HIS A 152 13.20 4.16 -12.80
C HIS A 152 13.49 2.65 -12.97
N ILE A 153 12.58 1.74 -12.58
CA ILE A 153 12.84 0.29 -12.70
C ILE A 153 13.14 -0.12 -14.13
N PHE A 154 12.41 0.42 -15.09
CA PHE A 154 12.47 0.03 -16.49
C PHE A 154 13.29 1.00 -17.35
N ASP A 155 13.95 1.98 -16.74
CA ASP A 155 14.81 2.91 -17.44
C ASP A 155 16.23 2.34 -17.60
N ASP A 156 16.89 2.71 -18.68
CA ASP A 156 18.32 2.44 -18.88
C ASP A 156 19.15 3.50 -18.15
N ILE A 157 19.08 3.48 -16.84
CA ILE A 157 19.75 4.42 -15.93
C ILE A 157 20.76 3.68 -15.05
N SER A 158 21.93 4.24 -14.90
CA SER A 158 23.00 3.68 -14.08
C SER A 158 22.76 3.96 -12.57
N ILE A 159 23.37 3.16 -11.71
CA ILE A 159 23.33 3.37 -10.26
C ILE A 159 23.98 4.70 -9.84
N ASP A 160 24.97 5.17 -10.61
CA ASP A 160 25.62 6.47 -10.37
C ASP A 160 24.68 7.63 -10.70
N GLU A 161 23.93 7.55 -11.78
CA GLU A 161 22.92 8.53 -12.16
C GLU A 161 21.76 8.55 -11.14
N LEU A 162 21.29 7.40 -10.66
CA LEU A 162 20.31 7.32 -9.60
C LEU A 162 20.81 7.96 -8.29
N ALA A 163 22.08 7.75 -7.96
CA ALA A 163 22.70 8.40 -6.80
C ALA A 163 22.72 9.94 -6.96
N ALA A 164 23.05 10.42 -8.17
CA ALA A 164 23.03 11.85 -8.49
C ALA A 164 21.61 12.44 -8.42
N LEU A 165 20.59 11.75 -8.94
CA LEU A 165 19.19 12.15 -8.82
C LEU A 165 18.73 12.28 -7.37
N CYS A 166 19.26 11.43 -6.48
CA CYS A 166 19.03 11.52 -5.04
C CYS A 166 19.89 12.58 -4.32
N ASN A 167 20.71 13.36 -5.04
CA ASN A 167 21.70 14.27 -4.48
C ASN A 167 22.63 13.58 -3.44
N ARG A 168 23.08 12.35 -3.73
CA ARG A 168 23.90 11.52 -2.84
C ARG A 168 25.17 11.04 -3.54
N SER A 169 26.24 10.86 -2.78
CA SER A 169 27.38 10.09 -3.27
C SER A 169 26.99 8.62 -3.47
N LEU A 170 27.63 7.92 -4.40
CA LEU A 170 27.37 6.50 -4.69
C LEU A 170 27.45 5.62 -3.43
N THR A 171 28.41 5.90 -2.55
CA THR A 171 28.57 5.16 -1.28
C THR A 171 27.38 5.41 -0.35
N SER A 172 26.95 6.66 -0.18
CA SER A 172 25.80 7.03 0.65
C SER A 172 24.51 6.45 0.06
N PHE A 173 24.34 6.51 -1.24
CA PHE A 173 23.21 5.91 -1.96
C PHE A 173 23.11 4.40 -1.72
N LYS A 174 24.20 3.65 -1.95
CA LYS A 174 24.22 2.19 -1.76
C LYS A 174 23.92 1.79 -0.31
N LYS A 175 24.40 2.56 0.67
CA LYS A 175 24.12 2.33 2.09
C LYS A 175 22.64 2.55 2.40
N GLU A 176 22.08 3.66 1.95
CA GLU A 176 20.66 3.98 2.13
C GLU A 176 19.76 2.97 1.41
N PHE A 177 20.10 2.64 0.16
CA PHE A 177 19.38 1.66 -0.63
C PHE A 177 19.31 0.31 0.07
N LYS A 178 20.46 -0.19 0.58
CA LYS A 178 20.50 -1.45 1.33
C LYS A 178 19.70 -1.37 2.63
N ARG A 179 19.65 -0.21 3.28
CA ARG A 179 18.84 0.02 4.48
C ARG A 179 17.34 -0.05 4.18
N VAL A 180 16.90 0.52 3.04
CA VAL A 180 15.49 0.63 2.64
C VAL A 180 15.00 -0.69 2.03
N PHE A 181 15.74 -1.23 1.05
CA PHE A 181 15.32 -2.41 0.27
C PHE A 181 15.93 -3.73 0.73
N LEU A 182 16.75 -3.73 1.78
CA LEU A 182 17.42 -4.89 2.39
C LEU A 182 18.32 -5.68 1.42
N MET A 183 18.63 -5.14 0.26
CA MET A 183 19.50 -5.72 -0.75
C MET A 183 20.25 -4.65 -1.56
N PRO A 184 21.33 -5.03 -2.27
CA PRO A 184 22.05 -4.10 -3.13
C PRO A 184 21.20 -3.59 -4.32
N PRO A 185 21.40 -2.34 -4.81
CA PRO A 185 20.61 -1.74 -5.88
C PRO A 185 20.49 -2.64 -7.11
N HIS A 186 21.63 -3.07 -7.69
CA HIS A 186 21.63 -3.87 -8.92
C HIS A 186 20.80 -5.16 -8.80
N GLN A 187 20.89 -5.87 -7.67
CA GLN A 187 20.12 -7.09 -7.43
C GLN A 187 18.63 -6.78 -7.32
N TRP A 188 18.27 -5.67 -6.67
CA TRP A 188 16.89 -5.26 -6.52
C TRP A 188 16.26 -4.92 -7.88
N PHE A 189 16.93 -4.11 -8.70
CA PHE A 189 16.42 -3.75 -10.03
C PHE A 189 16.24 -4.98 -10.91
N ILE A 190 17.23 -5.89 -10.97
CA ILE A 190 17.09 -7.15 -11.71
C ILE A 190 15.89 -7.96 -11.21
N ARG A 191 15.73 -8.08 -9.91
CA ARG A 191 14.60 -8.81 -9.33
C ARG A 191 13.25 -8.22 -9.73
N GLN A 192 13.09 -6.90 -9.67
CA GLN A 192 11.84 -6.24 -10.08
C GLN A 192 11.54 -6.46 -11.57
N ARG A 193 12.54 -6.28 -12.42
CA ARG A 193 12.43 -6.52 -13.87
C ARG A 193 12.05 -7.96 -14.20
N LEU A 194 12.65 -8.94 -13.52
CA LEU A 194 12.31 -10.36 -13.69
C LEU A 194 10.90 -10.69 -13.22
N MET A 195 10.44 -10.10 -12.14
CA MET A 195 9.05 -10.27 -11.68
C MET A 195 8.05 -9.75 -12.71
N HIS A 196 8.32 -8.58 -13.28
CA HIS A 196 7.50 -8.00 -14.34
C HIS A 196 7.54 -8.85 -15.63
N ALA A 197 8.72 -9.28 -16.05
CA ALA A 197 8.89 -10.17 -17.21
C ALA A 197 8.12 -11.48 -17.05
N ARG A 198 8.17 -12.08 -15.85
CA ARG A 198 7.38 -13.28 -15.53
C ARG A 198 5.88 -13.01 -15.68
N MET A 199 5.39 -11.89 -15.21
CA MET A 199 3.98 -11.50 -15.33
C MET A 199 3.59 -11.38 -16.81
N LEU A 200 4.40 -10.68 -17.62
CA LEU A 200 4.15 -10.53 -19.05
C LEU A 200 4.16 -11.86 -19.82
N LEU A 201 5.04 -12.79 -19.45
CA LEU A 201 5.07 -14.15 -20.02
C LEU A 201 3.80 -14.94 -19.77
N ILE A 202 3.15 -14.72 -18.62
CA ILE A 202 1.93 -15.46 -18.24
C ILE A 202 0.67 -14.78 -18.79
N SER A 203 0.66 -13.44 -18.85
CA SER A 203 -0.53 -12.65 -19.14
C SER A 203 -0.64 -12.13 -20.58
N THR A 204 0.41 -12.28 -21.40
CA THR A 204 0.43 -11.74 -22.77
C THR A 204 0.95 -12.76 -23.77
N SER A 205 0.74 -12.48 -25.07
CA SER A 205 1.30 -13.24 -26.18
C SER A 205 2.60 -12.62 -26.74
N LYS A 206 3.24 -11.71 -26.00
CA LYS A 206 4.49 -11.05 -26.42
C LYS A 206 5.64 -12.04 -26.54
N SER A 207 6.51 -11.84 -27.50
CA SER A 207 7.73 -12.63 -27.65
C SER A 207 8.73 -12.33 -26.52
N ILE A 208 9.63 -13.26 -26.23
CA ILE A 208 10.71 -13.09 -25.23
C ILE A 208 11.53 -11.82 -25.51
N SER A 209 11.80 -11.53 -26.79
CA SER A 209 12.56 -10.32 -27.18
C SER A 209 11.79 -9.03 -26.85
N GLN A 210 10.47 -9.00 -27.11
CA GLN A 210 9.64 -7.84 -26.75
C GLN A 210 9.57 -7.66 -25.24
N ILE A 211 9.40 -8.74 -24.48
CA ILE A 211 9.37 -8.70 -23.01
C ILE A 211 10.73 -8.24 -22.47
N GLY A 212 11.83 -8.76 -23.02
CA GLY A 212 13.16 -8.34 -22.62
C GLY A 212 13.38 -6.83 -22.80
N SER A 213 12.99 -6.30 -23.96
CA SER A 213 13.07 -4.86 -24.24
C SER A 213 12.20 -4.03 -23.28
N GLU A 214 10.96 -4.45 -23.04
CA GLU A 214 10.02 -3.76 -22.16
C GLU A 214 10.47 -3.77 -20.70
N CYS A 215 11.18 -4.81 -20.28
CA CYS A 215 11.74 -4.95 -18.94
C CYS A 215 13.17 -4.38 -18.80
N ALA A 216 13.63 -3.60 -19.77
CA ALA A 216 14.97 -2.99 -19.77
C ALA A 216 16.10 -4.01 -19.59
N PHE A 217 15.97 -5.20 -20.19
CA PHE A 217 17.08 -6.11 -20.34
C PHE A 217 17.82 -5.77 -21.66
N PRO A 218 19.15 -5.54 -21.61
CA PRO A 218 19.92 -5.34 -22.83
C PRO A 218 19.82 -6.60 -23.70
N ASN A 219 19.83 -6.40 -25.03
CA ASN A 219 19.61 -7.42 -26.04
C ASN A 219 20.15 -8.81 -25.68
N THR A 220 19.27 -9.79 -25.67
CA THR A 220 19.54 -11.21 -25.42
C THR A 220 20.18 -11.92 -26.64
N SER A 221 20.85 -11.20 -27.49
CA SER A 221 21.53 -11.75 -28.69
C SER A 221 22.95 -12.19 -28.35
N HIS A 222 23.08 -13.14 -27.41
CA HIS A 222 24.28 -13.96 -27.26
C HIS A 222 23.90 -15.34 -26.75
#